data_5e0c5fb6ba60b1f70b6b8fc094d98abe
#
_entry.id   5e0c5fb6ba60b1f70b6b8fc094d98abe
#
_cell.length_a   1.000
_cell.length_b   1.000
_cell.length_c   1.000
_cell.angle_alpha   90.00
_cell.angle_beta   90.00
_cell.angle_gamma   90.00
#
_symmetry.space_group_name_H-M   'P 1'
#
loop_
_entity.id
_entity.type
_entity.pdbx_description
1 polymer ?
#
loop_
_entity_poly.entity_id
_entity_poly.type
_entity_poly.pdbx_seq_one_letter_code
_entity_poly.pdbx_strand_id
1 'polypeptide(L)'
;MSAVTQEATAVPRTLQEVVFVDGVRTPFGKAGEKGIYAQTRADDLVIKCMRELLRRHPELPKERVEEVAIAATTQIGDQGLTLGRLAGLLAGLPKTTPGYSVDRMCAGAMTAVTNVASSIGFGAVDVAIAGGVEHMGRHPMGEGIDPNPRIIGERIVDESALVMGKTAENLHDRFPHLTKERCDAYAVNSQRKLAAAYAAGK
;
A
#
# COMPACT_ATOMS: atom_id res chain seq x y z
N MET A 1 16.58 6.70 -51.24
CA MET A 1 15.29 6.61 -50.55
C MET A 1 15.47 7.37 -49.25
N SER A 2 14.92 8.59 -49.19
CA SER A 2 15.01 9.49 -48.03
C SER A 2 13.94 9.07 -47.00
N ALA A 3 14.38 8.69 -45.81
CA ALA A 3 13.49 8.41 -44.69
C ALA A 3 12.91 9.75 -44.21
N VAL A 4 11.63 9.94 -44.43
CA VAL A 4 10.86 11.05 -43.85
C VAL A 4 10.66 10.68 -42.37
N THR A 5 11.48 11.22 -41.49
CA THR A 5 11.21 11.23 -40.05
C THR A 5 10.05 12.22 -39.83
N GLN A 6 8.82 11.70 -39.72
CA GLN A 6 7.72 12.48 -39.18
C GLN A 6 8.02 12.71 -37.67
N GLU A 7 8.40 13.92 -37.34
CA GLU A 7 8.34 14.42 -35.96
C GLU A 7 6.89 14.29 -35.46
N ALA A 8 6.62 13.36 -34.58
CA ALA A 8 5.34 13.28 -33.91
C ALA A 8 5.17 14.56 -33.07
N THR A 9 4.36 15.49 -33.55
CA THR A 9 3.97 16.66 -32.76
C THR A 9 3.27 16.15 -31.49
N ALA A 10 3.93 16.32 -30.35
CA ALA A 10 3.34 15.97 -29.06
C ALA A 10 2.08 16.81 -28.85
N VAL A 11 0.93 16.15 -28.80
CA VAL A 11 -0.32 16.82 -28.43
C VAL A 11 -0.20 17.24 -26.96
N PRO A 12 -0.36 18.52 -26.61
CA PRO A 12 -0.33 18.97 -25.24
C PRO A 12 -1.42 18.22 -24.44
N ARG A 13 -1.03 17.45 -23.44
CA ARG A 13 -1.99 16.79 -22.53
C ARG A 13 -2.18 17.69 -21.32
N THR A 14 -3.38 18.20 -21.13
CA THR A 14 -3.76 18.89 -19.90
C THR A 14 -4.19 17.84 -18.91
N LEU A 15 -3.45 17.70 -17.81
CA LEU A 15 -3.83 16.84 -16.70
C LEU A 15 -4.78 17.60 -15.77
N GLN A 16 -5.74 16.89 -15.18
CA GLN A 16 -6.58 17.45 -14.13
C GLN A 16 -5.77 17.58 -12.84
N GLU A 17 -6.13 18.58 -12.03
CA GLU A 17 -5.57 18.72 -10.68
C GLU A 17 -6.09 17.58 -9.78
N VAL A 18 -5.17 16.97 -9.03
CA VAL A 18 -5.48 15.88 -8.11
C VAL A 18 -5.27 16.38 -6.69
N VAL A 19 -6.28 16.25 -5.85
CA VAL A 19 -6.23 16.68 -4.45
C VAL A 19 -6.40 15.49 -3.52
N PHE A 20 -5.69 15.51 -2.40
CA PHE A 20 -5.92 14.62 -1.28
C PHE A 20 -6.93 15.27 -0.34
N VAL A 21 -8.04 14.57 -0.07
CA VAL A 21 -9.15 15.09 0.73
C VAL A 21 -9.01 14.70 2.19
N ASP A 22 -8.91 13.41 2.49
CA ASP A 22 -8.79 12.89 3.86
C ASP A 22 -8.12 11.52 3.88
N GLY A 23 -7.66 11.09 5.05
CA GLY A 23 -7.08 9.77 5.26
C GLY A 23 -7.34 9.24 6.67
N VAL A 24 -7.61 7.95 6.75
CA VAL A 24 -7.87 7.21 7.99
C VAL A 24 -6.98 5.98 8.05
N ARG A 25 -6.47 5.68 9.23
CA ARG A 25 -5.78 4.41 9.49
C ARG A 25 -6.22 3.80 10.82
N THR A 26 -6.07 2.51 10.93
CA THR A 26 -6.09 1.83 12.23
C THR A 26 -4.78 2.09 12.99
N PRO A 27 -4.76 1.95 14.33
CA PRO A 27 -3.50 1.83 15.05
C PRO A 27 -2.66 0.67 14.51
N PHE A 28 -1.33 0.76 14.60
CA PHE A 28 -0.48 -0.39 14.34
C PHE A 28 -0.60 -1.41 15.47
N GLY A 29 -0.81 -2.67 15.12
CA GLY A 29 -0.87 -3.78 16.06
C GLY A 29 0.36 -4.69 15.93
N LYS A 30 0.81 -5.27 17.03
CA LYS A 30 1.82 -6.32 16.99
C LYS A 30 1.23 -7.54 16.28
N ALA A 31 1.98 -8.14 15.36
CA ALA A 31 1.62 -9.41 14.73
C ALA A 31 1.66 -10.59 15.75
N GLY A 32 0.93 -11.65 15.44
CA GLY A 32 0.86 -12.87 16.22
C GLY A 32 -0.35 -12.96 17.14
N GLU A 33 -0.48 -14.08 17.81
CA GLU A 33 -1.66 -14.47 18.60
C GLU A 33 -2.03 -13.50 19.75
N LYS A 34 -1.03 -12.80 20.28
CA LYS A 34 -1.21 -11.80 21.34
C LYS A 34 -1.39 -10.38 20.83
N GLY A 35 -1.47 -10.19 19.51
CA GLY A 35 -1.69 -8.89 18.90
C GLY A 35 -3.15 -8.42 19.05
N ILE A 36 -3.36 -7.12 19.11
CA ILE A 36 -4.70 -6.52 19.27
C ILE A 36 -5.67 -6.91 18.14
N TYR A 37 -5.14 -7.31 16.98
CA TYR A 37 -5.93 -7.72 15.82
C TYR A 37 -5.95 -9.23 15.58
N ALA A 38 -5.45 -10.04 16.50
CA ALA A 38 -5.34 -11.50 16.32
C ALA A 38 -6.67 -12.16 15.88
N GLN A 39 -7.80 -11.66 16.38
CA GLN A 39 -9.15 -12.14 16.05
C GLN A 39 -9.89 -11.28 15.03
N THR A 40 -9.23 -10.26 14.47
CA THR A 40 -9.83 -9.35 13.47
C THR A 40 -9.39 -9.78 12.09
N ARG A 41 -10.30 -9.83 11.12
CA ARG A 41 -9.98 -10.09 9.72
C ARG A 41 -9.26 -8.88 9.11
N ALA A 42 -8.36 -9.13 8.16
CA ALA A 42 -7.63 -8.06 7.46
C ALA A 42 -8.58 -7.16 6.66
N ASP A 43 -9.53 -7.76 5.93
CA ASP A 43 -10.55 -7.02 5.17
C ASP A 43 -11.42 -6.14 6.07
N ASP A 44 -11.76 -6.57 7.29
CA ASP A 44 -12.51 -5.76 8.26
C ASP A 44 -11.76 -4.49 8.69
N LEU A 45 -10.42 -4.53 8.75
CA LEU A 45 -9.62 -3.35 9.04
C LEU A 45 -9.76 -2.29 7.93
N VAL A 46 -9.71 -2.73 6.68
CA VAL A 46 -9.94 -1.86 5.50
C VAL A 46 -11.35 -1.31 5.52
N ILE A 47 -12.36 -2.18 5.71
CA ILE A 47 -13.77 -1.79 5.74
C ILE A 47 -14.05 -0.74 6.81
N LYS A 48 -13.46 -0.88 7.99
CA LYS A 48 -13.59 0.13 9.08
C LYS A 48 -13.02 1.48 8.67
N CYS A 49 -11.83 1.51 8.04
CA CYS A 49 -11.24 2.75 7.54
C CYS A 49 -12.12 3.39 6.46
N MET A 50 -12.60 2.62 5.50
CA MET A 50 -13.48 3.13 4.43
C MET A 50 -14.80 3.68 4.99
N ARG A 51 -15.44 2.95 5.91
CA ARG A 51 -16.67 3.42 6.57
C ARG A 51 -16.45 4.73 7.32
N GLU A 52 -15.31 4.87 7.99
CA GLU A 52 -14.98 6.10 8.70
C GLU A 52 -14.75 7.27 7.73
N LEU A 53 -14.08 7.07 6.58
CA LEU A 53 -13.96 8.09 5.54
C LEU A 53 -15.35 8.54 5.05
N LEU A 54 -16.21 7.59 4.70
CA LEU A 54 -17.58 7.88 4.24
C LEU A 54 -18.42 8.59 5.32
N ARG A 55 -18.22 8.27 6.58
CA ARG A 55 -18.89 8.93 7.71
C ARG A 55 -18.44 10.38 7.92
N ARG A 56 -17.15 10.66 7.66
CA ARG A 56 -16.59 12.01 7.80
C ARG A 56 -17.03 12.94 6.68
N HIS A 57 -17.39 12.39 5.55
CA HIS A 57 -17.78 13.13 4.34
C HIS A 57 -19.21 12.78 3.90
N PRO A 58 -20.24 13.08 4.74
CA PRO A 58 -21.63 12.77 4.42
C PRO A 58 -22.16 13.59 3.23
N GLU A 59 -21.48 14.68 2.88
CA GLU A 59 -21.79 15.52 1.72
C GLU A 59 -21.38 14.86 0.40
N LEU A 60 -20.50 13.86 0.42
CA LEU A 60 -20.10 13.11 -0.77
C LEU A 60 -21.05 11.93 -0.99
N PRO A 61 -21.90 11.95 -2.05
CA PRO A 61 -22.71 10.79 -2.39
C PRO A 61 -21.82 9.59 -2.68
N LYS A 62 -22.15 8.43 -2.14
CA LYS A 62 -21.37 7.20 -2.31
C LYS A 62 -21.23 6.78 -3.78
N GLU A 63 -22.20 7.15 -4.59
CA GLU A 63 -22.25 6.94 -6.04
C GLU A 63 -21.16 7.72 -6.79
N ARG A 64 -20.60 8.76 -6.15
CA ARG A 64 -19.50 9.54 -6.70
C ARG A 64 -18.14 8.88 -6.47
N VAL A 65 -18.06 7.83 -5.64
CA VAL A 65 -16.84 7.03 -5.52
C VAL A 65 -16.79 6.05 -6.69
N GLU A 66 -15.92 6.34 -7.64
CA GLU A 66 -15.87 5.67 -8.94
C GLU A 66 -14.83 4.57 -9.00
N GLU A 67 -13.87 4.53 -8.07
CA GLU A 67 -12.86 3.48 -8.02
C GLU A 67 -12.34 3.23 -6.60
N VAL A 68 -11.97 1.98 -6.31
CA VAL A 68 -11.33 1.57 -5.06
C VAL A 68 -10.08 0.74 -5.35
N ALA A 69 -8.91 1.21 -4.93
CA ALA A 69 -7.64 0.50 -5.07
C ALA A 69 -7.07 0.15 -3.69
N ILE A 70 -7.03 -1.12 -3.32
CA ILE A 70 -6.50 -1.58 -2.04
C ILE A 70 -5.34 -2.54 -2.26
N ALA A 71 -4.22 -2.26 -1.62
CA ALA A 71 -3.03 -3.08 -1.67
C ALA A 71 -2.94 -4.07 -0.51
N ALA A 72 -2.36 -5.22 -0.78
CA ALA A 72 -1.82 -6.14 0.20
C ALA A 72 -0.60 -6.82 -0.40
N THR A 73 0.42 -7.09 0.41
CA THR A 73 1.60 -7.86 -0.02
C THR A 73 1.23 -9.35 -0.17
N THR A 74 0.56 -9.89 0.84
CA THR A 74 0.14 -11.29 0.87
C THR A 74 -1.33 -11.38 0.44
N GLN A 75 -1.57 -11.50 -0.87
CA GLN A 75 -2.93 -11.48 -1.43
C GLN A 75 -3.62 -12.86 -1.40
N ILE A 76 -3.71 -13.44 -0.21
CA ILE A 76 -4.39 -14.71 0.06
C ILE A 76 -5.40 -14.55 1.19
N GLY A 77 -6.28 -15.54 1.35
CA GLY A 77 -7.29 -15.54 2.41
C GLY A 77 -8.11 -14.25 2.43
N ASP A 78 -8.19 -13.60 3.60
CA ASP A 78 -8.94 -12.36 3.79
C ASP A 78 -8.20 -11.09 3.31
N GLN A 79 -7.04 -11.24 2.67
CA GLN A 79 -6.33 -10.20 1.93
C GLN A 79 -6.40 -10.42 0.40
N GLY A 80 -7.05 -11.50 -0.05
CA GLY A 80 -7.18 -11.87 -1.45
C GLY A 80 -8.50 -11.43 -2.11
N LEU A 81 -8.82 -12.10 -3.21
CA LEU A 81 -10.08 -12.03 -3.95
C LEU A 81 -10.52 -10.58 -4.26
N THR A 82 -9.63 -9.83 -4.92
CA THR A 82 -9.92 -8.44 -5.33
C THR A 82 -10.36 -7.58 -4.14
N LEU A 83 -9.50 -7.52 -3.12
CA LEU A 83 -9.77 -6.91 -1.82
C LEU A 83 -10.41 -5.52 -1.92
N GLY A 84 -9.95 -4.66 -2.85
CA GLY A 84 -10.54 -3.33 -3.06
C GLY A 84 -12.02 -3.39 -3.39
N ARG A 85 -12.41 -4.32 -4.26
CA ARG A 85 -13.81 -4.50 -4.62
C ARG A 85 -14.67 -5.01 -3.47
N LEU A 86 -14.21 -6.06 -2.78
CA LEU A 86 -14.94 -6.64 -1.65
C LEU A 86 -15.07 -5.65 -0.49
N ALA A 87 -13.98 -4.99 -0.13
CA ALA A 87 -13.99 -3.99 0.94
C ALA A 87 -14.93 -2.81 0.62
N GLY A 88 -14.93 -2.34 -0.64
CA GLY A 88 -15.84 -1.29 -1.10
C GLY A 88 -17.31 -1.65 -0.93
N LEU A 89 -17.71 -2.84 -1.37
CA LEU A 89 -19.07 -3.33 -1.20
C LEU A 89 -19.47 -3.46 0.28
N LEU A 90 -18.60 -4.04 1.10
CA LEU A 90 -18.84 -4.21 2.53
C LEU A 90 -18.80 -2.89 3.30
N ALA A 91 -18.10 -1.89 2.80
CA ALA A 91 -18.14 -0.52 3.33
C ALA A 91 -19.44 0.22 2.98
N GLY A 92 -20.23 -0.30 2.05
CA GLY A 92 -21.52 0.24 1.64
C GLY A 92 -21.46 1.13 0.40
N LEU A 93 -20.43 0.97 -0.43
CA LEU A 93 -20.39 1.58 -1.77
C LEU A 93 -21.36 0.85 -2.71
N PRO A 94 -21.85 1.51 -3.77
CA PRO A 94 -22.73 0.91 -4.77
C PRO A 94 -22.11 -0.30 -5.46
N LYS A 95 -22.97 -1.20 -5.94
CA LYS A 95 -22.52 -2.36 -6.76
C LYS A 95 -21.87 -1.93 -8.08
N THR A 96 -22.08 -0.71 -8.50
CA THR A 96 -21.48 -0.13 -9.71
C THR A 96 -20.04 0.36 -9.50
N THR A 97 -19.63 0.64 -8.26
CA THR A 97 -18.26 1.09 -7.97
C THR A 97 -17.27 -0.06 -8.19
N PRO A 98 -16.37 0.01 -9.16
CA PRO A 98 -15.33 -0.99 -9.37
C PRO A 98 -14.28 -0.94 -8.25
N GLY A 99 -13.49 -1.99 -8.17
CA GLY A 99 -12.35 -2.01 -7.25
C GLY A 99 -11.36 -3.09 -7.64
N TYR A 100 -10.11 -2.89 -7.30
CA TYR A 100 -9.04 -3.83 -7.60
C TYR A 100 -8.02 -3.92 -6.46
N SER A 101 -7.19 -4.96 -6.53
CA SER A 101 -6.07 -5.14 -5.60
C SER A 101 -4.76 -4.76 -6.26
N VAL A 102 -3.84 -4.23 -5.45
CA VAL A 102 -2.49 -3.86 -5.90
C VAL A 102 -1.48 -4.72 -5.16
N ASP A 103 -0.57 -5.34 -5.91
CA ASP A 103 0.63 -5.94 -5.37
C ASP A 103 1.86 -5.15 -5.84
N ARG A 104 2.56 -4.60 -4.91
CA ARG A 104 3.90 -4.03 -5.05
C ARG A 104 4.64 -4.16 -3.72
N MET A 105 4.53 -5.30 -3.09
CA MET A 105 5.12 -5.57 -1.79
C MET A 105 4.83 -4.43 -0.79
N CYS A 106 5.80 -4.01 0.01
CA CYS A 106 5.68 -2.95 1.01
C CYS A 106 5.31 -1.56 0.43
N ALA A 107 5.47 -1.34 -0.89
CA ALA A 107 5.10 -0.12 -1.58
C ALA A 107 3.67 -0.14 -2.16
N GLY A 108 2.90 -1.20 -1.89
CA GLY A 108 1.58 -1.40 -2.50
C GLY A 108 0.60 -0.27 -2.24
N ALA A 109 0.43 0.17 -0.99
CA ALA A 109 -0.52 1.24 -0.66
C ALA A 109 -0.15 2.58 -1.33
N MET A 110 1.14 2.94 -1.38
CA MET A 110 1.59 4.12 -2.12
C MET A 110 1.31 3.97 -3.62
N THR A 111 1.49 2.77 -4.17
CA THR A 111 1.17 2.47 -5.57
C THR A 111 -0.33 2.60 -5.84
N ALA A 112 -1.18 2.12 -4.94
CA ALA A 112 -2.63 2.31 -5.06
C ALA A 112 -2.98 3.80 -5.12
N VAL A 113 -2.41 4.63 -4.24
CA VAL A 113 -2.59 6.09 -4.24
C VAL A 113 -2.13 6.72 -5.56
N THR A 114 -0.93 6.38 -6.03
CA THR A 114 -0.42 6.95 -7.30
C THR A 114 -1.21 6.49 -8.52
N ASN A 115 -1.72 5.25 -8.51
CA ASN A 115 -2.57 4.74 -9.59
C ASN A 115 -3.88 5.55 -9.68
N VAL A 116 -4.62 5.68 -8.57
CA VAL A 116 -5.88 6.45 -8.60
C VAL A 116 -5.63 7.94 -8.87
N ALA A 117 -4.53 8.50 -8.37
CA ALA A 117 -4.14 9.87 -8.71
C ALA A 117 -3.89 10.03 -10.22
N SER A 118 -3.26 9.03 -10.85
CA SER A 118 -3.08 9.01 -12.30
C SER A 118 -4.42 8.89 -13.03
N SER A 119 -5.32 8.01 -12.58
CA SER A 119 -6.66 7.87 -13.16
C SER A 119 -7.45 9.18 -13.11
N ILE A 120 -7.41 9.89 -11.97
CA ILE A 120 -8.03 11.20 -11.81
C ILE A 120 -7.34 12.24 -12.72
N GLY A 121 -6.01 12.28 -12.70
CA GLY A 121 -5.25 13.22 -13.53
C GLY A 121 -5.52 13.09 -15.02
N PHE A 122 -5.80 11.87 -15.49
CA PHE A 122 -6.22 11.60 -16.88
C PHE A 122 -7.72 11.81 -17.14
N GLY A 123 -8.52 12.08 -16.11
CA GLY A 123 -9.97 12.23 -16.24
C GLY A 123 -10.73 10.92 -16.48
N ALA A 124 -10.13 9.79 -16.06
CA ALA A 124 -10.81 8.51 -16.15
C ALA A 124 -11.85 8.32 -15.03
N VAL A 125 -11.57 8.89 -13.86
CA VAL A 125 -12.46 8.96 -12.69
C VAL A 125 -12.27 10.32 -12.00
N ASP A 126 -13.26 10.76 -11.22
CA ASP A 126 -13.19 12.01 -10.46
C ASP A 126 -12.88 11.78 -8.99
N VAL A 127 -13.42 10.72 -8.40
CA VAL A 127 -13.28 10.42 -6.97
C VAL A 127 -12.92 8.94 -6.78
N ALA A 128 -11.86 8.69 -6.00
CA ALA A 128 -11.42 7.34 -5.72
C ALA A 128 -10.96 7.18 -4.26
N ILE A 129 -11.01 5.95 -3.76
CA ILE A 129 -10.43 5.55 -2.47
C ILE A 129 -9.24 4.64 -2.73
N ALA A 130 -8.10 4.94 -2.09
CA ALA A 130 -6.89 4.14 -2.19
C ALA A 130 -6.29 3.87 -0.82
N GLY A 131 -5.65 2.72 -0.66
CA GLY A 131 -4.97 2.37 0.57
C GLY A 131 -4.38 0.97 0.54
N GLY A 132 -4.19 0.39 1.71
CA GLY A 132 -3.70 -0.98 1.83
C GLY A 132 -3.82 -1.52 3.24
N VAL A 133 -3.61 -2.81 3.37
CA VAL A 133 -3.58 -3.56 4.62
C VAL A 133 -2.49 -4.62 4.56
N GLU A 134 -1.89 -4.90 5.71
CA GLU A 134 -1.07 -6.10 5.88
C GLU A 134 -1.28 -6.64 7.28
N HIS A 135 -1.78 -7.85 7.38
CA HIS A 135 -2.08 -8.48 8.65
C HIS A 135 -1.16 -9.68 8.92
N MET A 136 0.08 -9.40 9.26
CA MET A 136 1.12 -10.41 9.46
C MET A 136 0.86 -11.38 10.64
N GLY A 137 -0.13 -11.09 11.47
CA GLY A 137 -0.62 -12.02 12.51
C GLY A 137 -1.48 -13.14 11.95
N ARG A 138 -2.15 -12.93 10.82
CA ARG A 138 -2.96 -13.92 10.11
C ARG A 138 -2.25 -14.50 8.90
N HIS A 139 -1.49 -13.67 8.21
CA HIS A 139 -0.72 -13.99 7.01
C HIS A 139 0.76 -13.68 7.26
N PRO A 140 1.52 -14.66 7.80
CA PRO A 140 2.93 -14.49 8.08
C PRO A 140 3.73 -14.09 6.83
N MET A 141 4.79 -13.32 7.02
CA MET A 141 5.68 -12.95 5.93
C MET A 141 6.20 -14.21 5.21
N GLY A 142 6.04 -14.24 3.90
CA GLY A 142 6.46 -15.38 3.08
C GLY A 142 5.36 -16.42 2.81
N GLU A 143 4.17 -16.28 3.41
CA GLU A 143 3.06 -17.18 3.13
C GLU A 143 2.64 -17.09 1.66
N GLY A 144 2.58 -18.24 0.98
CA GLY A 144 2.17 -18.32 -0.43
C GLY A 144 3.17 -17.73 -1.44
N ILE A 145 4.39 -17.38 -1.01
CA ILE A 145 5.44 -16.89 -1.92
C ILE A 145 6.11 -18.09 -2.61
N ASP A 146 6.09 -18.10 -3.93
CA ASP A 146 6.75 -19.10 -4.78
C ASP A 146 7.51 -18.39 -5.92
N PRO A 147 8.68 -17.82 -5.66
CA PRO A 147 9.47 -17.14 -6.68
C PRO A 147 9.98 -18.14 -7.72
N ASN A 148 9.94 -17.75 -8.99
CA ASN A 148 10.47 -18.59 -10.05
C ASN A 148 11.95 -18.92 -9.79
N PRO A 149 12.34 -20.21 -9.66
CA PRO A 149 13.69 -20.61 -9.28
C PRO A 149 14.76 -20.15 -10.29
N ARG A 150 14.37 -19.84 -11.52
CA ARG A 150 15.30 -19.32 -12.53
C ARG A 150 15.90 -17.97 -12.15
N ILE A 151 15.24 -17.18 -11.32
CA ILE A 151 15.77 -15.87 -10.92
C ILE A 151 17.13 -16.00 -10.22
N ILE A 152 17.31 -17.09 -9.47
CA ILE A 152 18.57 -17.46 -8.83
C ILE A 152 19.41 -18.35 -9.73
N GLY A 153 18.79 -19.38 -10.34
CA GLY A 153 19.49 -20.36 -11.19
C GLY A 153 20.18 -19.74 -12.41
N GLU A 154 19.59 -18.72 -13.01
CA GLU A 154 20.18 -17.96 -14.12
C GLU A 154 21.06 -16.78 -13.63
N ARG A 155 21.27 -16.66 -12.33
CA ARG A 155 22.09 -15.60 -11.69
C ARG A 155 21.63 -14.17 -12.03
N ILE A 156 20.34 -13.98 -12.21
CA ILE A 156 19.74 -12.65 -12.45
C ILE A 156 19.89 -11.79 -11.19
N VAL A 157 19.68 -12.40 -10.01
CA VAL A 157 19.97 -11.83 -8.71
C VAL A 157 20.69 -12.84 -7.83
N ASP A 158 21.38 -12.37 -6.81
CA ASP A 158 21.94 -13.22 -5.76
C ASP A 158 20.83 -13.76 -4.85
N GLU A 159 20.99 -14.98 -4.31
CA GLU A 159 20.01 -15.60 -3.41
C GLU A 159 19.69 -14.69 -2.22
N SER A 160 20.68 -13.98 -1.71
CA SER A 160 20.52 -13.04 -0.60
C SER A 160 19.63 -11.81 -0.93
N ALA A 161 19.38 -11.54 -2.21
CA ALA A 161 18.53 -10.42 -2.63
C ALA A 161 17.08 -10.54 -2.14
N LEU A 162 16.62 -11.76 -1.82
CA LEU A 162 15.29 -12.02 -1.25
C LEU A 162 15.25 -11.90 0.28
N VAL A 163 16.40 -11.61 0.91
CA VAL A 163 16.53 -11.49 2.36
C VAL A 163 16.69 -10.02 2.75
N MET A 164 15.66 -9.42 3.37
CA MET A 164 15.66 -7.99 3.73
C MET A 164 16.79 -7.60 4.68
N GLY A 165 17.20 -8.47 5.61
CA GLY A 165 18.36 -8.23 6.47
C GLY A 165 19.64 -8.06 5.67
N LYS A 166 19.86 -8.88 4.66
CA LYS A 166 21.03 -8.76 3.77
C LYS A 166 20.97 -7.51 2.91
N THR A 167 19.78 -7.12 2.45
CA THR A 167 19.59 -5.85 1.76
C THR A 167 19.99 -4.66 2.62
N ALA A 168 19.65 -4.69 3.92
CA ALA A 168 20.09 -3.67 4.87
C ALA A 168 21.62 -3.64 5.07
N GLU A 169 22.26 -4.82 5.17
CA GLU A 169 23.73 -4.90 5.25
C GLU A 169 24.39 -4.29 4.00
N ASN A 170 23.86 -4.56 2.81
CA ASN A 170 24.37 -3.97 1.57
C ASN A 170 24.33 -2.42 1.58
N LEU A 171 23.40 -1.82 2.34
CA LEU A 171 23.38 -0.36 2.50
C LEU A 171 24.53 0.16 3.37
N HIS A 172 24.95 -0.59 4.40
CA HIS A 172 26.14 -0.26 5.18
C HIS A 172 27.41 -0.29 4.32
N ASP A 173 27.55 -1.31 3.48
CA ASP A 173 28.68 -1.43 2.55
C ASP A 173 28.70 -0.27 1.54
N ARG A 174 27.55 0.08 1.01
CA ARG A 174 27.40 1.13 -0.01
C ARG A 174 27.50 2.55 0.55
N PHE A 175 27.08 2.75 1.79
CA PHE A 175 26.99 4.05 2.44
C PHE A 175 27.68 4.03 3.82
N PRO A 176 29.01 4.19 3.88
CA PRO A 176 29.79 4.07 5.12
C PRO A 176 29.37 5.03 6.25
N HIS A 177 28.63 6.09 5.94
CA HIS A 177 28.08 7.00 6.94
C HIS A 177 26.84 6.45 7.68
N LEU A 178 26.27 5.33 7.20
CA LEU A 178 25.20 4.61 7.89
C LEU A 178 25.82 3.64 8.89
N THR A 179 26.28 4.16 10.04
CA THR A 179 26.91 3.35 11.08
C THR A 179 25.86 2.68 11.97
N LYS A 180 26.28 1.63 12.67
CA LYS A 180 25.44 0.95 13.67
C LYS A 180 24.95 1.92 14.74
N GLU A 181 25.81 2.81 15.21
CA GLU A 181 25.46 3.79 16.25
C GLU A 181 24.35 4.73 15.80
N ARG A 182 24.34 5.14 14.53
CA ARG A 182 23.26 5.95 13.96
C ARG A 182 21.95 5.18 13.89
N CYS A 183 22.00 3.91 13.51
CA CYS A 183 20.83 3.05 13.47
C CYS A 183 20.26 2.80 14.88
N ASP A 184 21.12 2.53 15.84
CA ASP A 184 20.74 2.36 17.25
C ASP A 184 20.13 3.64 17.83
N ALA A 185 20.73 4.80 17.56
CA ALA A 185 20.18 6.09 17.99
C ALA A 185 18.80 6.36 17.41
N TYR A 186 18.57 6.01 16.14
CA TYR A 186 17.25 6.09 15.50
C TYR A 186 16.22 5.19 16.19
N ALA A 187 16.58 3.94 16.46
CA ALA A 187 15.71 2.97 17.13
C ALA A 187 15.34 3.43 18.55
N VAL A 188 16.33 3.90 19.33
CA VAL A 188 16.11 4.47 20.68
C VAL A 188 15.16 5.68 20.62
N ASN A 189 15.33 6.57 19.66
CA ASN A 189 14.46 7.73 19.48
C ASN A 189 13.02 7.30 19.13
N SER A 190 12.84 6.27 18.29
CA SER A 190 11.53 5.70 17.99
C SER A 190 10.84 5.18 19.24
N GLN A 191 11.53 4.43 20.09
CA GLN A 191 10.98 3.90 21.35
C GLN A 191 10.62 5.03 22.33
N ARG A 192 11.45 6.07 22.45
CA ARG A 192 11.15 7.24 23.27
C ARG A 192 9.88 7.98 22.83
N LYS A 193 9.71 8.15 21.50
CA LYS A 193 8.50 8.77 20.95
C LYS A 193 7.25 7.95 21.26
N LEU A 194 7.33 6.63 21.16
CA LEU A 194 6.22 5.74 21.50
C LEU A 194 5.85 5.84 22.98
N ALA A 195 6.86 5.78 23.88
CA ALA A 195 6.63 5.92 25.31
C ALA A 195 6.00 7.27 25.68
N ALA A 196 6.46 8.36 25.05
CA ALA A 196 5.86 9.69 25.25
C ALA A 196 4.41 9.77 24.75
N ALA A 197 4.08 9.11 23.61
CA ALA A 197 2.73 9.06 23.10
C ALA A 197 1.79 8.31 24.06
N TYR A 198 2.20 7.18 24.60
CA TYR A 198 1.41 6.47 25.62
C TYR A 198 1.23 7.29 26.88
N ALA A 199 2.28 7.96 27.39
CA ALA A 199 2.18 8.84 28.54
C ALA A 199 1.22 10.02 28.32
N ALA A 200 1.09 10.47 27.06
CA ALA A 200 0.15 11.53 26.67
C ALA A 200 -1.26 11.01 26.31
N GLY A 201 -1.56 9.73 26.51
CA GLY A 201 -2.87 9.13 26.22
C GLY A 201 -3.22 9.04 24.73
N LYS A 202 -2.22 8.99 23.87
CA LYS A 202 -2.40 8.91 22.40
C LYS A 202 -2.34 7.47 21.90
#